data_74781645a2c0916b37f4dd7284765ffa
#
_entry.id   74781645a2c0916b37f4dd7284765ffa
#
_cell.length_a   1.000
_cell.length_b   1.000
_cell.length_c   1.000
_cell.angle_alpha   90.00
_cell.angle_beta   90.00
_cell.angle_gamma   90.00
#
_symmetry.space_group_name_H-M   'P 1'
#
loop_
_entity.id
_entity.type
_entity.pdbx_description
1 polymer ?
#
loop_
_entity_poly.entity_id
_entity_poly.type
_entity_poly.pdbx_seq_one_letter_code
_entity_poly.pdbx_strand_id
1 'polypeptide(L)'
;MKIYGIVAEYNPFHNGHKFQIEEIRKKAGDCAIVSVMSGNYVQRAETAVMSKYARAKAALLGGVDLVLELPMPYAISSAERFAYSSVHILNSLGAVTDISFGSECGSISLLQKAVEALYDENVNLKLKAELKNGVSYPAARFAAVRDVFGAETAAVLSEPNNILAVEYIKALKMLSSDIKPHTVKRTGASHDSDEYVGNIASASKIRELIRSNAHTGLFLPSDSQAVLTNEIAIGAAPSDMNRIGNAVIASLKLKTPSDFNNIYGVGEGIENRLLSAAASARNLTELYDFAKTKRFTHSRIRRVVLNSFFGITNDITLSDPPYIRVLGFTHKGKDILRIARKNASLPIVMTVGDVKKLGGLSERLYSLECRTTDIFNMTLPKIRQSGTDMTDNLVRIE
;
A
#
# COMPACT_ATOMS: atom_id res chain seq x y z
N MET A 1 -17.16 -5.25 -21.65
CA MET A 1 -16.54 -6.06 -20.55
C MET A 1 -16.34 -5.13 -19.37
N LYS A 2 -16.80 -5.49 -18.18
CA LYS A 2 -16.48 -4.75 -16.95
C LYS A 2 -15.04 -4.99 -16.53
N ILE A 3 -14.35 -3.96 -16.07
CA ILE A 3 -12.97 -4.04 -15.60
C ILE A 3 -12.92 -3.49 -14.17
N TYR A 4 -12.65 -4.36 -13.22
CA TYR A 4 -12.58 -4.03 -11.80
C TYR A 4 -11.14 -3.71 -11.39
N GLY A 5 -10.93 -2.54 -10.80
CA GLY A 5 -9.69 -2.16 -10.12
C GLY A 5 -9.69 -2.66 -8.68
N ILE A 6 -8.55 -3.16 -8.21
CA ILE A 6 -8.29 -3.50 -6.81
C ILE A 6 -7.00 -2.82 -6.40
N VAL A 7 -6.98 -2.20 -5.21
CA VAL A 7 -5.74 -1.72 -4.59
C VAL A 7 -5.32 -2.72 -3.52
N ALA A 8 -4.09 -3.21 -3.60
CA ALA A 8 -3.61 -4.27 -2.72
C ALA A 8 -2.11 -4.20 -2.41
N GLU A 9 -1.70 -4.89 -1.37
CA GLU A 9 -0.29 -5.16 -1.07
C GLU A 9 0.10 -6.58 -1.50
N TYR A 10 -0.84 -7.52 -1.43
CA TYR A 10 -0.60 -8.96 -1.64
C TYR A 10 0.65 -9.46 -0.89
N ASN A 11 0.67 -9.24 0.40
CA ASN A 11 1.83 -9.46 1.24
C ASN A 11 1.62 -10.58 2.31
N PRO A 12 1.55 -11.87 1.85
CA PRO A 12 1.44 -12.40 0.50
C PRO A 12 -0.01 -12.37 -0.06
N PHE A 13 -0.23 -12.84 -1.31
CA PHE A 13 -1.56 -13.14 -1.84
C PHE A 13 -2.14 -14.35 -1.08
N HIS A 14 -3.29 -14.18 -0.42
CA HIS A 14 -3.89 -15.15 0.48
C HIS A 14 -5.38 -15.40 0.16
N ASN A 15 -5.99 -16.38 0.84
CA ASN A 15 -7.39 -16.78 0.60
C ASN A 15 -8.40 -15.62 0.71
N GLY A 16 -8.15 -14.63 1.57
CA GLY A 16 -8.99 -13.43 1.64
C GLY A 16 -8.98 -12.59 0.36
N HIS A 17 -7.83 -12.52 -0.34
CA HIS A 17 -7.74 -11.85 -1.64
C HIS A 17 -8.43 -12.66 -2.74
N LYS A 18 -8.26 -13.98 -2.73
CA LYS A 18 -8.95 -14.88 -3.64
C LYS A 18 -10.47 -14.79 -3.47
N PHE A 19 -10.95 -14.79 -2.24
CA PHE A 19 -12.36 -14.59 -1.91
C PHE A 19 -12.92 -13.28 -2.47
N GLN A 20 -12.19 -12.17 -2.35
CA GLN A 20 -12.62 -10.89 -2.94
C GLN A 20 -12.77 -10.99 -4.45
N ILE A 21 -11.84 -11.63 -5.15
CA ILE A 21 -11.88 -11.82 -6.61
C ILE A 21 -13.08 -12.71 -7.00
N GLU A 22 -13.31 -13.78 -6.27
CA GLU A 22 -14.44 -14.69 -6.49
C GLU A 22 -15.79 -13.98 -6.31
N GLU A 23 -15.94 -13.14 -5.27
CA GLU A 23 -17.15 -12.35 -5.05
C GLU A 23 -17.38 -11.31 -6.15
N ILE A 24 -16.33 -10.69 -6.69
CA ILE A 24 -16.44 -9.80 -7.85
C ILE A 24 -16.98 -10.60 -9.04
N ARG A 25 -16.36 -11.74 -9.37
CA ARG A 25 -16.74 -12.57 -10.53
C ARG A 25 -18.15 -13.14 -10.39
N LYS A 26 -18.54 -13.54 -9.18
CA LYS A 26 -19.90 -14.02 -8.89
C LYS A 26 -20.97 -12.96 -9.18
N LYS A 27 -20.68 -11.68 -8.85
CA LYS A 27 -21.62 -10.58 -9.06
C LYS A 27 -21.60 -10.02 -10.49
N ALA A 28 -20.43 -9.97 -11.09
CA ALA A 28 -20.22 -9.30 -12.37
C ALA A 28 -20.29 -10.23 -13.60
N GLY A 29 -20.19 -11.55 -13.39
CA GLY A 29 -20.04 -12.51 -14.47
C GLY A 29 -18.66 -12.42 -15.12
N ASP A 30 -18.62 -12.41 -16.46
CA ASP A 30 -17.35 -12.23 -17.19
C ASP A 30 -16.82 -10.80 -17.04
N CYS A 31 -15.81 -10.67 -16.22
CA CYS A 31 -15.10 -9.40 -15.97
C CYS A 31 -13.60 -9.61 -15.96
N ALA A 32 -12.85 -8.52 -16.07
CA ALA A 32 -11.41 -8.51 -15.92
C ALA A 32 -11.00 -7.77 -14.64
N ILE A 33 -9.85 -8.12 -14.08
CA ILE A 33 -9.35 -7.58 -12.80
C ILE A 33 -7.98 -6.95 -12.99
N VAL A 34 -7.89 -5.67 -12.67
CA VAL A 34 -6.64 -4.89 -12.61
C VAL A 34 -6.29 -4.64 -11.16
N SER A 35 -5.08 -4.95 -10.75
CA SER A 35 -4.60 -4.58 -9.41
C SER A 35 -3.52 -3.51 -9.49
N VAL A 36 -3.65 -2.44 -8.68
CA VAL A 36 -2.53 -1.56 -8.31
C VAL A 36 -1.94 -2.10 -7.02
N MET A 37 -0.71 -2.58 -7.10
CA MET A 37 -0.03 -3.29 -6.03
C MET A 37 1.21 -2.52 -5.55
N SER A 38 1.36 -2.36 -4.23
CA SER A 38 2.59 -1.81 -3.64
C SER A 38 3.84 -2.53 -4.15
N GLY A 39 4.89 -1.77 -4.44
CA GLY A 39 6.21 -2.29 -4.82
C GLY A 39 6.82 -3.16 -3.72
N ASN A 40 8.14 -3.12 -3.53
CA ASN A 40 8.82 -3.95 -2.52
C ASN A 40 8.60 -3.48 -1.08
N TYR A 41 8.03 -2.29 -0.88
CA TYR A 41 7.67 -1.73 0.42
C TYR A 41 6.17 -1.49 0.49
N VAL A 42 5.59 -1.68 1.68
CA VAL A 42 4.15 -1.64 1.91
C VAL A 42 3.75 -0.47 2.81
N GLN A 43 2.48 -0.16 2.90
CA GLN A 43 1.92 1.04 3.53
C GLN A 43 2.32 1.22 5.01
N ARG A 44 2.59 0.15 5.72
CA ARG A 44 3.11 0.20 7.11
C ARG A 44 4.61 0.53 7.20
N ALA A 45 5.25 0.89 6.08
CA ALA A 45 6.68 1.17 5.96
C ALA A 45 7.54 -0.04 6.42
N GLU A 46 7.22 -1.18 5.86
CA GLU A 46 7.93 -2.44 6.01
C GLU A 46 8.22 -3.03 4.62
N THR A 47 9.17 -3.97 4.55
CA THR A 47 9.36 -4.76 3.34
C THR A 47 8.22 -5.75 3.15
N ALA A 48 7.79 -5.96 1.92
CA ALA A 48 6.93 -7.07 1.58
C ALA A 48 7.70 -8.39 1.72
N VAL A 49 7.00 -9.46 2.13
CA VAL A 49 7.63 -10.77 2.42
C VAL A 49 8.38 -11.38 1.24
N MET A 50 7.99 -11.04 0.02
CA MET A 50 8.60 -11.43 -1.25
C MET A 50 8.73 -10.23 -2.18
N SER A 51 9.53 -10.34 -3.23
CA SER A 51 9.67 -9.32 -4.26
C SER A 51 8.33 -8.98 -4.92
N LYS A 52 8.22 -7.77 -5.48
CA LYS A 52 7.04 -7.34 -6.21
C LYS A 52 6.70 -8.26 -7.40
N TYR A 53 7.70 -8.82 -8.08
CA TYR A 53 7.48 -9.75 -9.20
C TYR A 53 6.94 -11.11 -8.73
N ALA A 54 7.46 -11.65 -7.63
CA ALA A 54 6.93 -12.89 -7.03
C ALA A 54 5.47 -12.70 -6.57
N ARG A 55 5.16 -11.54 -5.94
CA ARG A 55 3.78 -11.23 -5.53
C ARG A 55 2.85 -10.97 -6.71
N ALA A 56 3.33 -10.32 -7.78
CA ALA A 56 2.60 -10.18 -9.03
C ALA A 56 2.28 -11.53 -9.65
N LYS A 57 3.26 -12.47 -9.68
CA LYS A 57 3.05 -13.84 -10.15
C LYS A 57 1.96 -14.56 -9.34
N ALA A 58 2.03 -14.50 -8.02
CA ALA A 58 1.01 -15.10 -7.14
C ALA A 58 -0.38 -14.50 -7.37
N ALA A 59 -0.47 -13.18 -7.58
CA ALA A 59 -1.72 -12.48 -7.84
C ALA A 59 -2.33 -12.87 -9.20
N LEU A 60 -1.51 -12.94 -10.25
CA LEU A 60 -1.96 -13.35 -11.60
C LEU A 60 -2.48 -14.79 -11.59
N LEU A 61 -1.74 -15.73 -10.97
CA LEU A 61 -2.19 -17.11 -10.78
C LEU A 61 -3.45 -17.19 -9.90
N GLY A 62 -3.60 -16.24 -8.96
CA GLY A 62 -4.77 -16.12 -8.07
C GLY A 62 -5.99 -15.48 -8.72
N GLY A 63 -5.92 -15.07 -9.99
CA GLY A 63 -7.06 -14.57 -10.76
C GLY A 63 -7.08 -13.08 -11.06
N VAL A 64 -6.00 -12.34 -10.78
CA VAL A 64 -5.80 -10.98 -11.29
C VAL A 64 -5.35 -11.06 -12.75
N ASP A 65 -5.84 -10.17 -13.62
CA ASP A 65 -5.52 -10.21 -15.04
C ASP A 65 -4.38 -9.24 -15.41
N LEU A 66 -4.25 -8.11 -14.69
CA LEU A 66 -3.20 -7.13 -14.89
C LEU A 66 -2.73 -6.58 -13.54
N VAL A 67 -1.43 -6.60 -13.29
CA VAL A 67 -0.81 -6.03 -12.08
C VAL A 67 0.03 -4.81 -12.45
N LEU A 68 -0.34 -3.67 -11.85
CA LEU A 68 0.34 -2.39 -11.96
C LEU A 68 1.07 -2.08 -10.65
N GLU A 69 2.19 -1.39 -10.72
CA GLU A 69 2.94 -0.97 -9.54
C GLU A 69 2.41 0.34 -8.95
N LEU A 70 2.21 0.36 -7.63
CA LEU A 70 2.20 1.61 -6.87
C LEU A 70 3.64 1.90 -6.43
N PRO A 71 4.30 2.93 -6.97
CA PRO A 71 5.68 3.25 -6.61
C PRO A 71 5.86 3.54 -5.11
N MET A 72 7.04 3.22 -4.60
CA MET A 72 7.34 3.20 -3.17
C MET A 72 7.01 4.51 -2.43
N PRO A 73 7.29 5.74 -2.94
CA PRO A 73 6.94 6.96 -2.22
C PRO A 73 5.44 7.07 -1.92
N TYR A 74 4.60 6.57 -2.81
CA TYR A 74 3.15 6.53 -2.63
C TYR A 74 2.72 5.34 -1.77
N ALA A 75 3.38 4.19 -1.95
CA ALA A 75 3.06 2.97 -1.22
C ALA A 75 3.28 3.11 0.30
N ILE A 76 4.34 3.81 0.74
CA ILE A 76 4.63 4.03 2.17
C ILE A 76 4.12 5.39 2.67
N SER A 77 3.15 6.00 2.01
CA SER A 77 2.59 7.30 2.39
C SER A 77 1.44 7.18 3.41
N SER A 78 0.77 8.31 3.71
CA SER A 78 -0.47 8.30 4.48
C SER A 78 -1.57 7.52 3.76
N ALA A 79 -2.61 7.07 4.49
CA ALA A 79 -3.75 6.37 3.89
C ALA A 79 -4.40 7.18 2.75
N GLU A 80 -4.54 8.50 2.94
CA GLU A 80 -5.07 9.43 1.94
C GLU A 80 -4.22 9.44 0.67
N ARG A 81 -2.89 9.64 0.79
CA ARG A 81 -2.00 9.72 -0.37
C ARG A 81 -1.83 8.37 -1.06
N PHE A 82 -1.77 7.29 -0.28
CA PHE A 82 -1.78 5.91 -0.79
C PHE A 82 -3.02 5.64 -1.64
N ALA A 83 -4.20 5.95 -1.10
CA ALA A 83 -5.48 5.75 -1.79
C ALA A 83 -5.58 6.64 -3.03
N TYR A 84 -5.28 7.93 -2.90
CA TYR A 84 -5.31 8.88 -4.01
C TYR A 84 -4.40 8.43 -5.17
N SER A 85 -3.14 8.11 -4.89
CA SER A 85 -2.19 7.70 -5.92
C SER A 85 -2.57 6.39 -6.60
N SER A 86 -3.14 5.45 -5.84
CA SER A 86 -3.63 4.17 -6.37
C SER A 86 -4.83 4.37 -7.29
N VAL A 87 -5.82 5.17 -6.87
CA VAL A 87 -7.01 5.49 -7.67
C VAL A 87 -6.62 6.34 -8.89
N HIS A 88 -5.65 7.24 -8.75
CA HIS A 88 -5.11 8.02 -9.87
C HIS A 88 -4.54 7.11 -10.96
N ILE A 89 -3.76 6.08 -10.62
CA ILE A 89 -3.23 5.10 -11.57
C ILE A 89 -4.38 4.32 -12.24
N LEU A 90 -5.38 3.85 -11.47
CA LEU A 90 -6.54 3.14 -12.03
C LEU A 90 -7.34 4.03 -12.98
N ASN A 91 -7.60 5.28 -12.59
CA ASN A 91 -8.34 6.25 -13.39
C ASN A 91 -7.57 6.59 -14.67
N SER A 92 -6.27 6.83 -14.54
CA SER A 92 -5.40 7.17 -15.67
C SER A 92 -5.18 6.04 -16.66
N LEU A 93 -5.46 4.78 -16.27
CA LEU A 93 -5.43 3.64 -17.19
C LEU A 93 -6.53 3.76 -18.28
N GLY A 94 -7.62 4.51 -18.00
CA GLY A 94 -8.69 4.76 -18.95
C GLY A 94 -9.49 3.52 -19.39
N ALA A 95 -9.39 2.42 -18.60
CA ALA A 95 -10.03 1.15 -18.91
C ALA A 95 -10.88 0.61 -17.74
N VAL A 96 -10.62 1.07 -16.51
CA VAL A 96 -11.29 0.60 -15.30
C VAL A 96 -12.69 1.20 -15.20
N THR A 97 -13.70 0.35 -15.00
CA THR A 97 -15.11 0.77 -14.86
C THR A 97 -15.57 0.82 -13.40
N ASP A 98 -14.98 -0.03 -12.56
CA ASP A 98 -15.40 -0.24 -11.18
C ASP A 98 -14.15 -0.42 -10.29
N ILE A 99 -14.19 0.04 -9.04
CA ILE A 99 -13.15 -0.29 -8.04
C ILE A 99 -13.77 -1.13 -6.93
N SER A 100 -13.09 -2.22 -6.55
CA SER A 100 -13.54 -3.09 -5.46
C SER A 100 -12.55 -3.09 -4.30
N PHE A 101 -13.07 -2.95 -3.10
CA PHE A 101 -12.31 -3.00 -1.87
C PHE A 101 -13.08 -3.72 -0.75
N GLY A 102 -12.35 -4.27 0.21
CA GLY A 102 -12.95 -4.84 1.41
C GLY A 102 -13.29 -3.76 2.44
N SER A 103 -14.43 -3.89 3.12
CA SER A 103 -14.78 -3.05 4.26
C SER A 103 -15.44 -3.86 5.38
N GLU A 104 -15.31 -3.41 6.61
CA GLU A 104 -15.96 -4.03 7.77
C GLU A 104 -17.48 -3.80 7.72
N CYS A 105 -17.92 -2.60 7.34
CA CYS A 105 -19.34 -2.25 7.27
C CYS A 105 -20.07 -2.91 6.08
N GLY A 106 -19.39 -3.20 4.97
CA GLY A 106 -19.99 -3.81 3.78
C GLY A 106 -21.06 -2.96 3.07
N SER A 107 -21.11 -1.65 3.33
CA SER A 107 -22.14 -0.74 2.82
C SER A 107 -21.53 0.49 2.12
N ILE A 108 -21.73 0.58 0.79
CA ILE A 108 -21.27 1.75 0.02
C ILE A 108 -21.96 3.03 0.46
N SER A 109 -23.26 2.99 0.72
CA SER A 109 -24.02 4.18 1.16
C SER A 109 -23.50 4.73 2.48
N LEU A 110 -23.14 3.86 3.44
CA LEU A 110 -22.59 4.27 4.72
C LEU A 110 -21.17 4.83 4.57
N LEU A 111 -20.35 4.23 3.71
CA LEU A 111 -19.02 4.76 3.38
C LEU A 111 -19.08 6.12 2.70
N GLN A 112 -20.03 6.32 1.77
CA GLN A 112 -20.26 7.62 1.12
C GLN A 112 -20.71 8.67 2.13
N LYS A 113 -21.62 8.32 3.04
CA LYS A 113 -22.05 9.20 4.14
C LYS A 113 -20.87 9.60 5.03
N ALA A 114 -19.95 8.68 5.30
CA ALA A 114 -18.72 9.01 6.03
C ALA A 114 -17.82 9.98 5.25
N VAL A 115 -17.73 9.85 3.91
CA VAL A 115 -17.02 10.83 3.06
C VAL A 115 -17.69 12.20 3.14
N GLU A 116 -19.02 12.28 3.05
CA GLU A 116 -19.77 13.55 3.19
C GLU A 116 -19.46 14.21 4.53
N ALA A 117 -19.47 13.43 5.62
CA ALA A 117 -19.15 13.93 6.95
C ALA A 117 -17.76 14.57 7.05
N LEU A 118 -16.77 14.05 6.35
CA LEU A 118 -15.40 14.61 6.36
C LEU A 118 -15.29 15.95 5.61
N TYR A 119 -16.24 16.29 4.74
CA TYR A 119 -16.31 17.58 4.04
C TYR A 119 -17.29 18.55 4.70
N ASP A 120 -18.07 18.12 5.70
CA ASP A 120 -19.07 18.95 6.36
C ASP A 120 -18.43 20.02 7.25
N GLU A 121 -18.90 21.27 7.12
CA GLU A 121 -18.36 22.41 7.88
C GLU A 121 -18.58 22.29 9.38
N ASN A 122 -19.75 21.78 9.82
CA ASN A 122 -20.06 21.62 11.24
C ASN A 122 -19.18 20.53 11.88
N VAL A 123 -18.91 19.43 11.14
CA VAL A 123 -17.95 18.42 11.58
C VAL A 123 -16.56 19.02 11.72
N ASN A 124 -16.11 19.82 10.74
CA ASN A 124 -14.81 20.47 10.79
C ASN A 124 -14.68 21.50 11.93
N LEU A 125 -15.72 22.25 12.22
CA LEU A 125 -15.74 23.19 13.35
C LEU A 125 -15.64 22.44 14.70
N LYS A 126 -16.43 21.38 14.89
CA LYS A 126 -16.39 20.54 16.10
C LYS A 126 -15.04 19.83 16.25
N LEU A 127 -14.50 19.27 15.16
CA LEU A 127 -13.18 18.65 15.15
C LEU A 127 -12.10 19.61 15.65
N LYS A 128 -12.09 20.85 15.15
CA LYS A 128 -11.13 21.88 15.59
C LYS A 128 -11.31 22.23 17.07
N ALA A 129 -12.54 22.27 17.57
CA ALA A 129 -12.82 22.53 18.98
C ALA A 129 -12.28 21.41 19.88
N GLU A 130 -12.56 20.14 19.53
CA GLU A 130 -12.05 18.97 20.26
C GLU A 130 -10.51 18.92 20.29
N LEU A 131 -9.86 19.22 19.15
CA LEU A 131 -8.39 19.25 19.06
C LEU A 131 -7.78 20.32 19.98
N LYS A 132 -8.43 21.49 20.14
CA LYS A 132 -7.98 22.54 21.08
C LYS A 132 -8.03 22.05 22.54
N ASN A 133 -8.94 21.14 22.87
CA ASN A 133 -9.06 20.52 24.19
C ASN A 133 -8.03 19.40 24.44
N GLY A 134 -7.08 19.19 23.52
CA GLY A 134 -6.00 18.19 23.66
C GLY A 134 -6.43 16.76 23.36
N VAL A 135 -7.62 16.55 22.79
CA VAL A 135 -8.10 15.22 22.36
C VAL A 135 -7.30 14.77 21.13
N SER A 136 -7.00 13.47 21.04
CA SER A 136 -6.30 12.93 19.86
C SER A 136 -7.15 13.07 18.60
N TYR A 137 -6.51 13.25 17.43
CA TYR A 137 -7.22 13.43 16.15
C TYR A 137 -8.27 12.33 15.87
N PRO A 138 -7.98 11.01 16.05
CA PRO A 138 -9.00 9.97 15.83
C PRO A 138 -10.22 10.11 16.76
N ALA A 139 -10.00 10.41 18.05
CA ALA A 139 -11.09 10.58 19.01
C ALA A 139 -11.89 11.85 18.74
N ALA A 140 -11.22 12.96 18.43
CA ALA A 140 -11.86 14.23 18.06
C ALA A 140 -12.71 14.09 16.79
N ARG A 141 -12.17 13.39 15.76
CA ARG A 141 -12.91 13.09 14.53
C ARG A 141 -14.13 12.22 14.78
N PHE A 142 -13.98 11.16 15.57
CA PHE A 142 -15.10 10.29 15.94
C PHE A 142 -16.21 11.08 16.64
N ALA A 143 -15.88 11.90 17.64
CA ALA A 143 -16.85 12.72 18.39
C ALA A 143 -17.57 13.71 17.46
N ALA A 144 -16.81 14.44 16.63
CA ALA A 144 -17.38 15.43 15.71
C ALA A 144 -18.34 14.78 14.69
N VAL A 145 -17.97 13.66 14.09
CA VAL A 145 -18.83 12.94 13.14
C VAL A 145 -20.04 12.33 13.84
N ARG A 146 -19.88 11.74 15.02
CA ARG A 146 -20.99 11.19 15.80
C ARG A 146 -22.06 12.24 16.08
N ASP A 147 -21.64 13.42 16.46
CA ASP A 147 -22.55 14.49 16.88
C ASP A 147 -23.34 15.14 15.72
N VAL A 148 -22.85 15.03 14.48
CA VAL A 148 -23.48 15.63 13.29
C VAL A 148 -24.15 14.57 12.42
N PHE A 149 -23.49 13.41 12.22
CA PHE A 149 -23.93 12.35 11.30
C PHE A 149 -24.40 11.08 12.00
N GLY A 150 -24.30 11.01 13.32
CA GLY A 150 -24.73 9.88 14.14
C GLY A 150 -23.62 8.82 14.37
N ALA A 151 -23.88 7.96 15.37
CA ALA A 151 -22.92 6.97 15.85
C ALA A 151 -22.49 5.94 14.78
N GLU A 152 -23.42 5.51 13.94
CA GLU A 152 -23.14 4.53 12.88
C GLU A 152 -22.11 5.05 11.87
N THR A 153 -22.27 6.31 11.42
CA THR A 153 -21.31 6.96 10.50
C THR A 153 -19.95 7.16 11.17
N ALA A 154 -19.93 7.53 12.45
CA ALA A 154 -18.68 7.69 13.19
C ALA A 154 -17.93 6.37 13.36
N ALA A 155 -18.64 5.27 13.61
CA ALA A 155 -18.06 3.94 13.76
C ALA A 155 -17.32 3.46 12.49
N VAL A 156 -17.78 3.87 11.31
CA VAL A 156 -17.05 3.59 10.03
C VAL A 156 -15.60 4.06 10.10
N LEU A 157 -15.36 5.24 10.69
CA LEU A 157 -14.04 5.86 10.74
C LEU A 157 -13.13 5.31 11.86
N SER A 158 -13.58 4.27 12.57
CA SER A 158 -12.78 3.57 13.59
C SER A 158 -12.11 2.31 13.07
N GLU A 159 -12.57 1.79 11.94
CA GLU A 159 -12.13 0.50 11.39
C GLU A 159 -11.12 0.72 10.23
N PRO A 160 -9.99 0.00 10.21
CA PRO A 160 -8.89 0.27 9.29
C PRO A 160 -9.26 0.14 7.80
N ASN A 161 -10.03 -0.90 7.42
CA ASN A 161 -10.39 -1.08 6.01
C ASN A 161 -11.52 -0.14 5.60
N ASN A 162 -12.43 0.22 6.51
CA ASN A 162 -13.40 1.29 6.26
C ASN A 162 -12.71 2.62 6.02
N ILE A 163 -11.65 2.95 6.79
CA ILE A 163 -10.86 4.18 6.58
C ILE A 163 -10.25 4.19 5.17
N LEU A 164 -9.63 3.09 4.73
CA LEU A 164 -9.10 2.99 3.37
C LEU A 164 -10.21 3.09 2.32
N ALA A 165 -11.36 2.44 2.55
CA ALA A 165 -12.51 2.53 1.65
C ALA A 165 -13.02 3.97 1.49
N VAL A 166 -13.11 4.71 2.60
CA VAL A 166 -13.45 6.15 2.61
C VAL A 166 -12.42 6.95 1.80
N GLU A 167 -11.12 6.68 1.98
CA GLU A 167 -10.08 7.38 1.21
C GLU A 167 -10.13 7.06 -0.29
N TYR A 168 -10.47 5.83 -0.71
CA TYR A 168 -10.69 5.51 -2.13
C TYR A 168 -11.88 6.28 -2.71
N ILE A 169 -13.00 6.36 -1.99
CA ILE A 169 -14.18 7.12 -2.45
C ILE A 169 -13.86 8.63 -2.51
N LYS A 170 -13.11 9.18 -1.53
CA LYS A 170 -12.59 10.56 -1.59
C LYS A 170 -11.74 10.78 -2.84
N ALA A 171 -10.81 9.87 -3.12
CA ALA A 171 -9.94 9.96 -4.29
C ALA A 171 -10.73 9.96 -5.60
N LEU A 172 -11.75 9.10 -5.74
CA LEU A 172 -12.66 9.12 -6.89
C LEU A 172 -13.34 10.48 -7.07
N LYS A 173 -13.84 11.06 -5.97
CA LYS A 173 -14.47 12.39 -5.98
C LYS A 173 -13.48 13.49 -6.38
N MET A 174 -12.28 13.49 -5.79
CA MET A 174 -11.22 14.48 -6.09
C MET A 174 -10.76 14.43 -7.56
N LEU A 175 -10.72 13.23 -8.15
CA LEU A 175 -10.34 13.01 -9.55
C LEU A 175 -11.51 13.18 -10.53
N SER A 176 -12.72 13.50 -10.05
CA SER A 176 -13.95 13.53 -10.88
C SER A 176 -14.07 12.26 -11.72
N SER A 177 -13.81 11.11 -11.12
CA SER A 177 -13.72 9.82 -11.82
C SER A 177 -15.08 9.17 -11.98
N ASP A 178 -15.35 8.59 -13.16
CA ASP A 178 -16.55 7.80 -13.46
C ASP A 178 -16.48 6.36 -12.91
N ILE A 179 -15.38 5.95 -12.29
CA ILE A 179 -15.20 4.63 -11.71
C ILE A 179 -16.16 4.43 -10.53
N LYS A 180 -16.95 3.35 -10.56
CA LYS A 180 -17.97 3.06 -9.56
C LYS A 180 -17.37 2.28 -8.38
N PRO A 181 -17.54 2.75 -7.13
CA PRO A 181 -17.05 2.02 -5.96
C PRO A 181 -17.96 0.83 -5.62
N HIS A 182 -17.34 -0.31 -5.32
CA HIS A 182 -17.97 -1.52 -4.80
C HIS A 182 -17.25 -2.01 -3.55
N THR A 183 -17.99 -2.47 -2.56
CA THR A 183 -17.39 -3.07 -1.39
C THR A 183 -17.78 -4.54 -1.24
N VAL A 184 -16.83 -5.34 -0.78
CA VAL A 184 -17.02 -6.71 -0.33
C VAL A 184 -16.93 -6.68 1.20
N LYS A 185 -17.99 -7.16 1.87
CA LYS A 185 -17.97 -7.24 3.33
C LYS A 185 -16.89 -8.24 3.76
N ARG A 186 -16.00 -7.79 4.63
CA ARG A 186 -14.96 -8.67 5.18
C ARG A 186 -15.59 -9.69 6.10
N THR A 187 -15.31 -10.96 5.81
CA THR A 187 -15.65 -12.10 6.65
C THR A 187 -14.36 -12.68 7.20
N GLY A 188 -14.28 -12.89 8.51
CA GLY A 188 -13.08 -13.46 9.14
C GLY A 188 -12.48 -12.57 10.22
N ALA A 189 -11.25 -12.89 10.64
CA ALA A 189 -10.53 -12.23 11.71
C ALA A 189 -10.34 -10.72 11.48
N SER A 190 -10.43 -9.93 12.54
CA SER A 190 -10.10 -8.51 12.50
C SER A 190 -8.66 -8.30 12.02
N HIS A 191 -8.34 -7.10 11.52
CA HIS A 191 -7.08 -6.81 10.81
C HIS A 191 -5.79 -7.19 11.59
N ASP A 192 -5.84 -7.18 12.91
CA ASP A 192 -4.70 -7.47 13.80
C ASP A 192 -5.01 -8.60 14.82
N SER A 193 -6.04 -9.45 14.59
CA SER A 193 -6.31 -10.59 15.47
C SER A 193 -5.35 -11.75 15.18
N ASP A 194 -4.90 -12.41 16.23
CA ASP A 194 -4.19 -13.70 16.16
C ASP A 194 -5.12 -14.87 15.82
N GLU A 195 -6.42 -14.61 15.76
CA GLU A 195 -7.45 -15.61 15.46
C GLU A 195 -7.66 -15.73 13.95
N TYR A 196 -8.00 -16.93 13.52
CA TYR A 196 -8.40 -17.22 12.14
C TYR A 196 -9.78 -17.88 12.12
N VAL A 197 -10.53 -17.65 11.05
CA VAL A 197 -11.84 -18.29 10.84
C VAL A 197 -11.72 -19.20 9.62
N GLY A 198 -11.76 -20.51 9.87
CA GLY A 198 -11.58 -21.51 8.81
C GLY A 198 -10.19 -21.39 8.15
N ASN A 199 -10.16 -21.11 6.86
CA ASN A 199 -8.94 -20.98 6.06
C ASN A 199 -8.56 -19.51 5.75
N ILE A 200 -9.11 -18.54 6.48
CA ILE A 200 -8.82 -17.11 6.34
C ILE A 200 -8.14 -16.59 7.60
N ALA A 201 -6.91 -16.11 7.47
CA ALA A 201 -6.14 -15.44 8.51
C ALA A 201 -5.76 -14.01 8.09
N SER A 202 -5.38 -13.17 9.05
CA SER A 202 -4.85 -11.85 8.75
C SER A 202 -3.50 -11.95 8.02
N ALA A 203 -3.20 -11.01 7.13
CA ALA A 203 -1.91 -10.97 6.45
C ALA A 203 -0.73 -10.87 7.44
N SER A 204 -0.93 -10.22 8.59
CA SER A 204 0.07 -10.13 9.67
C SER A 204 0.37 -11.50 10.27
N LYS A 205 -0.66 -12.30 10.57
CA LYS A 205 -0.51 -13.67 11.07
C LYS A 205 0.20 -14.57 10.06
N ILE A 206 -0.18 -14.48 8.79
CA ILE A 206 0.48 -15.26 7.73
C ILE A 206 1.96 -14.92 7.63
N ARG A 207 2.35 -13.64 7.70
CA ARG A 207 3.76 -13.23 7.70
C ARG A 207 4.53 -13.71 8.92
N GLU A 208 3.89 -13.74 10.09
CA GLU A 208 4.47 -14.33 11.31
C GLU A 208 4.79 -15.82 11.11
N LEU A 209 3.82 -16.59 10.58
CA LEU A 209 4.01 -18.01 10.25
C LEU A 209 5.14 -18.23 9.23
N ILE A 210 5.23 -17.41 8.19
CA ILE A 210 6.30 -17.48 7.20
C ILE A 210 7.67 -17.23 7.86
N ARG A 211 7.79 -16.20 8.71
CA ARG A 211 9.04 -15.86 9.40
C ARG A 211 9.47 -16.92 10.42
N SER A 212 8.52 -17.58 11.06
CA SER A 212 8.78 -18.71 11.97
C SER A 212 8.95 -20.06 11.27
N ASN A 213 8.94 -20.08 9.92
CA ASN A 213 9.00 -21.29 9.11
C ASN A 213 7.87 -22.29 9.43
N ALA A 214 6.70 -21.78 9.84
CA ALA A 214 5.52 -22.58 10.12
C ALA A 214 4.68 -22.82 8.84
N HIS A 215 3.80 -23.82 8.89
CA HIS A 215 2.98 -24.19 7.74
C HIS A 215 1.94 -23.12 7.40
N THR A 216 1.91 -22.66 6.13
CA THR A 216 1.01 -21.60 5.65
C THR A 216 -0.03 -22.06 4.63
N GLY A 217 0.05 -23.32 4.19
CA GLY A 217 -0.78 -23.85 3.10
C GLY A 217 -2.30 -23.79 3.35
N LEU A 218 -2.73 -23.72 4.62
CA LEU A 218 -4.14 -23.55 4.96
C LEU A 218 -4.69 -22.15 4.54
N PHE A 219 -3.83 -21.13 4.55
CA PHE A 219 -4.22 -19.73 4.39
C PHE A 219 -3.91 -19.16 3.01
N LEU A 220 -3.11 -19.88 2.22
CA LEU A 220 -2.71 -19.46 0.88
C LEU A 220 -3.36 -20.34 -0.19
N PRO A 221 -3.78 -19.78 -1.33
CA PRO A 221 -4.10 -20.58 -2.50
C PRO A 221 -2.89 -21.42 -2.93
N SER A 222 -3.10 -22.60 -3.52
CA SER A 222 -2.04 -23.54 -3.92
C SER A 222 -0.94 -22.88 -4.74
N ASP A 223 -1.32 -22.07 -5.72
CA ASP A 223 -0.35 -21.38 -6.60
C ASP A 223 0.46 -20.33 -5.83
N SER A 224 -0.17 -19.59 -4.93
CA SER A 224 0.53 -18.61 -4.07
C SER A 224 1.50 -19.31 -3.12
N GLN A 225 1.09 -20.47 -2.56
CA GLN A 225 1.95 -21.30 -1.73
C GLN A 225 3.15 -21.85 -2.54
N ALA A 226 2.94 -22.30 -3.77
CA ALA A 226 4.01 -22.78 -4.63
C ALA A 226 5.02 -21.68 -4.95
N VAL A 227 4.55 -20.45 -5.27
CA VAL A 227 5.43 -19.30 -5.48
C VAL A 227 6.23 -19.00 -4.21
N LEU A 228 5.60 -18.93 -3.04
CA LEU A 228 6.28 -18.67 -1.76
C LEU A 228 7.33 -19.74 -1.46
N THR A 229 6.99 -21.02 -1.63
CA THR A 229 7.92 -22.15 -1.39
C THR A 229 9.15 -22.06 -2.30
N ASN A 230 8.96 -21.72 -3.58
CA ASN A 230 10.07 -21.50 -4.50
C ASN A 230 10.96 -20.33 -4.06
N GLU A 231 10.38 -19.18 -3.70
CA GLU A 231 11.14 -18.01 -3.26
C GLU A 231 11.94 -18.30 -1.96
N ILE A 232 11.37 -19.08 -1.04
CA ILE A 232 12.09 -19.53 0.16
C ILE A 232 13.26 -20.46 -0.23
N ALA A 233 13.03 -21.42 -1.11
CA ALA A 233 14.06 -22.40 -1.53
C ALA A 233 15.28 -21.75 -2.17
N ILE A 234 15.09 -20.66 -2.92
CA ILE A 234 16.20 -19.91 -3.55
C ILE A 234 16.79 -18.82 -2.66
N GLY A 235 16.24 -18.63 -1.44
CA GLY A 235 16.68 -17.61 -0.48
C GLY A 235 16.22 -16.19 -0.82
N ALA A 236 15.15 -16.03 -1.64
CA ALA A 236 14.55 -14.76 -2.02
C ALA A 236 13.32 -14.39 -1.15
N ALA A 237 13.04 -15.17 -0.12
CA ALA A 237 12.02 -14.93 0.91
C ALA A 237 12.39 -15.66 2.21
N PRO A 238 11.83 -15.26 3.38
CA PRO A 238 11.17 -14.00 3.61
C PRO A 238 12.15 -12.83 3.75
N SER A 239 11.75 -11.65 3.30
CA SER A 239 12.49 -10.42 3.60
C SER A 239 12.36 -10.05 5.07
N ASP A 240 13.40 -9.43 5.64
CA ASP A 240 13.41 -8.92 7.00
C ASP A 240 14.12 -7.57 7.09
N MET A 241 13.40 -6.52 7.49
CA MET A 241 13.94 -5.17 7.70
C MET A 241 15.08 -5.13 8.73
N ASN A 242 15.13 -6.05 9.68
CA ASN A 242 16.18 -6.09 10.70
C ASN A 242 17.56 -6.34 10.09
N ARG A 243 17.64 -7.00 8.92
CA ARG A 243 18.91 -7.23 8.22
C ARG A 243 19.62 -5.94 7.80
N ILE A 244 18.86 -4.87 7.56
CA ILE A 244 19.38 -3.53 7.24
C ILE A 244 19.24 -2.55 8.40
N GLY A 245 18.82 -3.02 9.58
CA GLY A 245 18.53 -2.17 10.74
C GLY A 245 19.70 -1.29 11.15
N ASN A 246 20.92 -1.86 11.18
CA ASN A 246 22.14 -1.10 11.50
C ASN A 246 22.44 0.00 10.48
N ALA A 247 22.19 -0.24 9.18
CA ALA A 247 22.37 0.76 8.14
C ALA A 247 21.37 1.91 8.28
N VAL A 248 20.11 1.61 8.60
CA VAL A 248 19.07 2.61 8.86
C VAL A 248 19.44 3.47 10.08
N ILE A 249 19.84 2.86 11.22
CA ILE A 249 20.24 3.58 12.42
C ILE A 249 21.50 4.41 12.17
N ALA A 250 22.51 3.85 11.51
CA ALA A 250 23.73 4.56 11.17
C ALA A 250 23.43 5.79 10.29
N SER A 251 22.55 5.66 9.29
CA SER A 251 22.16 6.78 8.45
C SER A 251 21.51 7.91 9.24
N LEU A 252 20.69 7.59 10.24
CA LEU A 252 20.08 8.59 11.14
C LEU A 252 21.11 9.26 12.06
N LYS A 253 22.09 8.50 12.59
CA LYS A 253 23.17 9.05 13.45
C LYS A 253 24.10 10.03 12.72
N LEU A 254 24.17 9.93 11.39
CA LEU A 254 24.97 10.83 10.56
C LEU A 254 24.21 12.11 10.15
N LYS A 255 22.90 12.20 10.44
CA LYS A 255 22.06 13.33 10.06
C LYS A 255 22.00 14.41 11.15
N THR A 256 21.72 15.62 10.68
CA THR A 256 21.37 16.79 11.47
C THR A 256 19.88 17.12 11.25
N PRO A 257 19.24 17.96 12.08
CA PRO A 257 17.86 18.38 11.84
C PRO A 257 17.63 18.99 10.45
N SER A 258 18.60 19.68 9.88
CA SER A 258 18.50 20.29 8.53
C SER A 258 18.36 19.25 7.40
N ASP A 259 18.87 18.04 7.57
CA ASP A 259 18.79 16.97 6.58
C ASP A 259 17.35 16.42 6.40
N PHE A 260 16.44 16.85 7.27
CA PHE A 260 15.02 16.47 7.22
C PHE A 260 14.12 17.53 6.55
N ASN A 261 14.64 18.71 6.19
CA ASN A 261 13.84 19.87 5.78
C ASN A 261 12.86 19.61 4.62
N ASN A 262 13.16 18.70 3.71
CA ASN A 262 12.29 18.38 2.58
C ASN A 262 11.85 16.91 2.57
N ILE A 263 12.11 16.17 3.64
CA ILE A 263 11.71 14.77 3.74
C ILE A 263 10.19 14.67 3.96
N TYR A 264 9.52 13.82 3.18
CA TYR A 264 8.08 13.65 3.27
C TYR A 264 7.64 13.11 4.65
N GLY A 265 6.63 13.74 5.20
CA GLY A 265 6.02 13.37 6.48
C GLY A 265 6.72 13.94 7.72
N VAL A 266 7.83 14.68 7.54
CA VAL A 266 8.49 15.42 8.61
C VAL A 266 7.68 16.66 8.97
N GLY A 267 7.66 16.98 10.23
CA GLY A 267 6.98 18.14 10.82
C GLY A 267 6.74 17.95 12.31
N GLU A 268 6.40 19.03 13.00
CA GLU A 268 6.07 19.02 14.40
C GLU A 268 7.20 18.56 15.34
N GLY A 269 8.48 18.62 14.89
CA GLY A 269 9.65 18.24 15.68
C GLY A 269 9.94 16.74 15.70
N ILE A 270 9.35 15.93 14.79
CA ILE A 270 9.60 14.49 14.72
C ILE A 270 11.08 14.19 14.42
N GLU A 271 11.76 15.04 13.64
CA GLU A 271 13.19 14.93 13.33
C GLU A 271 14.07 14.91 14.56
N ASN A 272 13.84 15.83 15.51
CA ASN A 272 14.58 15.87 16.77
C ASN A 272 14.35 14.62 17.60
N ARG A 273 13.11 14.13 17.59
CA ARG A 273 12.74 12.91 18.30
C ARG A 273 13.40 11.69 17.71
N LEU A 274 13.49 11.59 16.38
CA LEU A 274 14.16 10.50 15.67
C LEU A 274 15.68 10.50 15.91
N LEU A 275 16.32 11.68 15.88
CA LEU A 275 17.75 11.80 16.17
C LEU A 275 18.08 11.39 17.61
N SER A 276 17.27 11.85 18.58
CA SER A 276 17.43 11.44 19.99
C SER A 276 17.23 9.92 20.17
N ALA A 277 16.22 9.33 19.54
CA ALA A 277 15.98 7.90 19.59
C ALA A 277 17.13 7.11 18.94
N ALA A 278 17.62 7.54 17.77
CA ALA A 278 18.73 6.89 17.08
C ALA A 278 20.03 6.90 17.88
N ALA A 279 20.28 7.95 18.68
CA ALA A 279 21.45 8.01 19.53
C ALA A 279 21.54 6.83 20.52
N SER A 280 20.39 6.37 21.03
CA SER A 280 20.30 5.35 22.08
C SER A 280 19.90 3.97 21.54
N ALA A 281 19.26 3.89 20.39
CA ALA A 281 18.74 2.63 19.84
C ALA A 281 19.84 1.69 19.36
N ARG A 282 19.65 0.39 19.63
CA ARG A 282 20.53 -0.72 19.21
C ARG A 282 19.95 -1.53 18.05
N ASN A 283 18.64 -1.41 17.83
CA ASN A 283 17.90 -2.08 16.76
C ASN A 283 16.68 -1.24 16.34
N LEU A 284 15.99 -1.64 15.26
CA LEU A 284 14.83 -0.91 14.74
C LEU A 284 13.64 -0.85 15.70
N THR A 285 13.42 -1.91 16.47
CA THR A 285 12.34 -1.93 17.48
C THR A 285 12.56 -0.87 18.53
N GLU A 286 13.76 -0.82 19.13
CA GLU A 286 14.12 0.23 20.09
C GLU A 286 14.05 1.63 19.48
N LEU A 287 14.49 1.81 18.21
CA LEU A 287 14.38 3.09 17.53
C LEU A 287 12.92 3.57 17.47
N TYR A 288 12.01 2.67 17.07
CA TYR A 288 10.60 3.01 16.95
C TYR A 288 9.95 3.26 18.31
N ASP A 289 10.27 2.44 19.33
CA ASP A 289 9.71 2.56 20.68
C ASP A 289 10.19 3.84 21.37
N PHE A 290 11.47 4.20 21.26
CA PHE A 290 12.02 5.43 21.83
C PHE A 290 11.48 6.69 21.13
N ALA A 291 11.22 6.62 19.83
CA ALA A 291 10.64 7.73 19.09
C ALA A 291 9.13 7.91 19.35
N LYS A 292 8.40 6.84 19.75
CA LYS A 292 6.95 6.87 19.96
C LYS A 292 6.53 7.85 21.04
N THR A 293 5.42 8.55 20.78
CA THR A 293 4.71 9.42 21.73
C THR A 293 3.22 9.32 21.51
N LYS A 294 2.41 10.00 22.34
CA LYS A 294 0.95 10.18 22.06
C LYS A 294 0.70 10.89 20.73
N ARG A 295 1.61 11.78 20.32
CA ARG A 295 1.53 12.56 19.08
C ARG A 295 2.03 11.82 17.84
N PHE A 296 3.08 10.99 17.99
CA PHE A 296 3.73 10.27 16.91
C PHE A 296 3.46 8.78 17.02
N THR A 297 2.62 8.25 16.14
CA THR A 297 2.29 6.82 16.06
C THR A 297 3.45 6.02 15.45
N HIS A 298 3.56 4.73 15.76
CA HIS A 298 4.57 3.84 15.16
C HIS A 298 4.56 3.89 13.63
N SER A 299 3.38 3.88 12.99
CA SER A 299 3.29 3.93 11.53
C SER A 299 3.81 5.24 10.94
N ARG A 300 3.59 6.40 11.60
CA ARG A 300 4.18 7.67 11.18
C ARG A 300 5.70 7.67 11.32
N ILE A 301 6.20 7.18 12.46
CA ILE A 301 7.64 7.08 12.74
C ILE A 301 8.32 6.20 11.70
N ARG A 302 7.82 4.99 11.45
CA ARG A 302 8.39 4.06 10.45
C ARG A 302 8.44 4.70 9.05
N ARG A 303 7.37 5.39 8.63
CA ARG A 303 7.36 6.10 7.34
C ARG A 303 8.41 7.19 7.26
N VAL A 304 8.54 8.04 8.28
CA VAL A 304 9.54 9.12 8.28
C VAL A 304 10.96 8.55 8.32
N VAL A 305 11.21 7.47 9.07
CA VAL A 305 12.50 6.77 9.08
C VAL A 305 12.87 6.28 7.68
N LEU A 306 11.96 5.58 6.99
CA LEU A 306 12.25 5.11 5.62
C LEU A 306 12.34 6.24 4.61
N ASN A 307 11.48 7.25 4.69
CA ASN A 307 11.57 8.43 3.84
C ASN A 307 12.92 9.13 4.01
N SER A 308 13.38 9.29 5.25
CA SER A 308 14.70 9.87 5.54
C SER A 308 15.86 8.98 5.06
N PHE A 309 15.74 7.66 5.21
CA PHE A 309 16.75 6.70 4.77
C PHE A 309 16.93 6.69 3.26
N PHE A 310 15.83 6.71 2.50
CA PHE A 310 15.84 6.70 1.03
C PHE A 310 15.93 8.10 0.39
N GLY A 311 15.84 9.18 1.17
CA GLY A 311 15.79 10.54 0.66
C GLY A 311 14.51 10.85 -0.10
N ILE A 312 13.37 10.36 0.37
CA ILE A 312 12.06 10.61 -0.26
C ILE A 312 11.55 11.98 0.16
N THR A 313 11.41 12.85 -0.80
CA THR A 313 11.10 14.27 -0.61
C THR A 313 9.63 14.59 -0.89
N ASN A 314 9.19 15.76 -0.39
CA ASN A 314 7.82 16.23 -0.58
C ASN A 314 7.46 16.39 -2.07
N ASP A 315 8.36 16.90 -2.88
CA ASP A 315 8.13 17.14 -4.31
C ASP A 315 7.89 15.83 -5.10
N ILE A 316 8.47 14.71 -4.68
CA ILE A 316 8.19 13.41 -5.30
C ILE A 316 6.83 12.85 -4.80
N THR A 317 6.62 12.83 -3.48
CA THR A 317 5.44 12.16 -2.91
C THR A 317 4.15 12.95 -3.11
N LEU A 318 4.22 14.30 -3.14
CA LEU A 318 3.04 15.15 -3.33
C LEU A 318 2.67 15.34 -4.82
N SER A 319 3.59 15.06 -5.74
CA SER A 319 3.28 15.01 -7.17
C SER A 319 2.48 13.76 -7.52
N ASP A 320 1.66 13.83 -8.55
CA ASP A 320 0.92 12.67 -9.03
C ASP A 320 1.85 11.64 -9.67
N PRO A 321 1.52 10.32 -9.59
CA PRO A 321 2.26 9.30 -10.32
C PRO A 321 2.38 9.65 -11.80
N PRO A 322 3.61 9.77 -12.35
CA PRO A 322 3.79 10.29 -13.71
C PRO A 322 3.68 9.23 -14.80
N TYR A 323 3.51 7.96 -14.45
CA TYR A 323 3.38 6.84 -15.38
C TYR A 323 2.65 5.66 -14.74
N ILE A 324 2.21 4.73 -15.57
CA ILE A 324 1.61 3.45 -15.19
C ILE A 324 2.63 2.35 -15.46
N ARG A 325 3.20 1.74 -14.39
CA ARG A 325 4.16 0.64 -14.52
C ARG A 325 3.45 -0.70 -14.47
N VAL A 326 3.67 -1.53 -15.49
CA VAL A 326 3.15 -2.91 -15.54
C VAL A 326 4.17 -3.85 -14.90
N LEU A 327 3.70 -4.68 -13.94
CA LEU A 327 4.50 -5.75 -13.33
C LEU A 327 4.22 -7.12 -13.96
N GLY A 328 3.01 -7.32 -14.46
CA GLY A 328 2.66 -8.56 -15.13
C GLY A 328 1.22 -8.59 -15.60
N PHE A 329 0.91 -9.55 -16.48
CA PHE A 329 -0.41 -9.73 -17.07
C PHE A 329 -0.67 -11.16 -17.57
N THR A 330 -1.96 -11.53 -17.63
CA THR A 330 -2.50 -12.73 -18.29
C THR A 330 -2.88 -12.43 -19.76
N HIS A 331 -3.37 -13.43 -20.48
CA HIS A 331 -3.94 -13.20 -21.82
C HIS A 331 -5.05 -12.13 -21.79
N LYS A 332 -5.97 -12.19 -20.80
CA LYS A 332 -7.03 -11.20 -20.60
C LYS A 332 -6.47 -9.81 -20.26
N GLY A 333 -5.34 -9.77 -19.54
CA GLY A 333 -4.59 -8.54 -19.25
C GLY A 333 -4.04 -7.86 -20.49
N LYS A 334 -3.68 -8.61 -21.56
CA LYS A 334 -3.31 -8.01 -22.87
C LYS A 334 -4.46 -7.25 -23.50
N ASP A 335 -5.70 -7.72 -23.34
CA ASP A 335 -6.87 -7.02 -23.87
C ASP A 335 -7.14 -5.71 -23.11
N ILE A 336 -6.94 -5.72 -21.77
CA ILE A 336 -6.99 -4.50 -20.97
C ILE A 336 -5.93 -3.50 -21.46
N LEU A 337 -4.69 -3.94 -21.64
CA LEU A 337 -3.60 -3.09 -22.14
C LEU A 337 -3.87 -2.55 -23.56
N ARG A 338 -4.57 -3.31 -24.41
CA ARG A 338 -5.00 -2.85 -25.75
C ARG A 338 -6.02 -1.72 -25.65
N ILE A 339 -6.97 -1.81 -24.71
CA ILE A 339 -7.93 -0.74 -24.41
C ILE A 339 -7.20 0.47 -23.84
N ALA A 340 -6.35 0.26 -22.84
CA ALA A 340 -5.61 1.31 -22.16
C ALA A 340 -4.68 2.10 -23.09
N ARG A 341 -4.04 1.46 -24.07
CA ARG A 341 -3.20 2.17 -25.06
C ARG A 341 -3.95 3.26 -25.85
N LYS A 342 -5.27 3.17 -25.95
CA LYS A 342 -6.09 4.17 -26.63
C LYS A 342 -6.65 5.24 -25.71
N ASN A 343 -6.82 4.92 -24.43
CA ASN A 343 -7.60 5.74 -23.50
C ASN A 343 -6.79 6.26 -22.31
N ALA A 344 -5.59 5.70 -22.04
CA ALA A 344 -4.80 6.09 -20.89
C ALA A 344 -4.33 7.55 -21.00
N SER A 345 -4.48 8.29 -19.92
CA SER A 345 -4.00 9.67 -19.78
C SER A 345 -2.52 9.76 -19.34
N LEU A 346 -1.95 8.65 -18.88
CA LEU A 346 -0.55 8.53 -18.49
C LEU A 346 0.19 7.52 -19.38
N PRO A 347 1.51 7.71 -19.58
CA PRO A 347 2.36 6.73 -20.25
C PRO A 347 2.32 5.37 -19.58
N ILE A 348 2.15 4.29 -20.33
CA ILE A 348 2.27 2.91 -19.84
C ILE A 348 3.70 2.45 -20.08
N VAL A 349 4.41 2.08 -19.01
CA VAL A 349 5.81 1.66 -19.07
C VAL A 349 5.96 0.18 -18.68
N MET A 350 6.75 -0.54 -19.43
CA MET A 350 7.04 -1.96 -19.22
C MET A 350 8.55 -2.22 -19.09
N THR A 351 9.36 -1.30 -19.59
CA THR A 351 10.82 -1.43 -19.63
C THR A 351 11.51 -0.16 -19.13
N VAL A 352 12.78 -0.29 -18.75
CA VAL A 352 13.64 0.85 -18.42
C VAL A 352 13.69 1.86 -19.56
N GLY A 353 13.74 1.37 -20.81
CA GLY A 353 13.80 2.24 -22.00
C GLY A 353 12.57 3.13 -22.16
N ASP A 354 11.38 2.65 -21.72
CA ASP A 354 10.15 3.44 -21.77
C ASP A 354 10.24 4.61 -20.81
N VAL A 355 10.75 4.39 -19.60
CA VAL A 355 10.89 5.46 -18.57
C VAL A 355 11.91 6.50 -18.96
N LYS A 356 13.07 6.09 -19.51
CA LYS A 356 14.13 7.02 -19.95
C LYS A 356 13.63 8.02 -21.00
N LYS A 357 12.67 7.62 -21.85
CA LYS A 357 12.06 8.51 -22.84
C LYS A 357 11.19 9.60 -22.22
N LEU A 358 10.70 9.41 -20.99
CA LEU A 358 9.83 10.38 -20.31
C LEU A 358 10.62 11.49 -19.62
N GLY A 359 11.83 11.20 -19.13
CA GLY A 359 12.69 12.17 -18.41
C GLY A 359 12.07 12.69 -17.11
N GLY A 360 12.65 13.76 -16.58
CA GLY A 360 12.10 14.56 -15.49
C GLY A 360 11.71 13.77 -14.23
N LEU A 361 10.49 13.96 -13.73
CA LEU A 361 9.95 13.28 -12.54
C LEU A 361 9.89 11.76 -12.74
N SER A 362 9.55 11.29 -13.93
CA SER A 362 9.45 9.85 -14.23
C SER A 362 10.79 9.14 -14.04
N GLU A 363 11.86 9.73 -14.54
CA GLU A 363 13.20 9.15 -14.40
C GLU A 363 13.71 9.21 -12.95
N ARG A 364 13.45 10.30 -12.24
CA ARG A 364 13.79 10.45 -10.82
C ARG A 364 13.07 9.40 -9.96
N LEU A 365 11.76 9.22 -10.19
CA LEU A 365 10.93 8.24 -9.47
C LEU A 365 11.42 6.83 -9.76
N TYR A 366 11.70 6.49 -11.02
CA TYR A 366 12.18 5.17 -11.39
C TYR A 366 13.58 4.87 -10.84
N SER A 367 14.47 5.86 -10.85
CA SER A 367 15.80 5.73 -10.22
C SER A 367 15.70 5.48 -8.71
N LEU A 368 14.72 6.10 -8.05
CA LEU A 368 14.42 5.85 -6.65
C LEU A 368 13.92 4.40 -6.47
N GLU A 369 12.99 3.92 -7.30
CA GLU A 369 12.52 2.53 -7.27
C GLU A 369 13.65 1.52 -7.42
N CYS A 370 14.58 1.74 -8.34
CA CYS A 370 15.76 0.88 -8.52
C CYS A 370 16.61 0.82 -7.24
N ARG A 371 16.94 1.99 -6.66
CA ARG A 371 17.72 2.04 -5.41
C ARG A 371 17.01 1.37 -4.24
N THR A 372 15.70 1.59 -4.10
CA THR A 372 14.92 0.96 -3.03
C THR A 372 14.81 -0.54 -3.22
N THR A 373 14.75 -1.04 -4.47
CA THR A 373 14.81 -2.46 -4.80
C THR A 373 16.17 -3.06 -4.46
N ASP A 374 17.27 -2.37 -4.73
CA ASP A 374 18.62 -2.83 -4.36
C ASP A 374 18.76 -2.98 -2.83
N ILE A 375 18.22 -2.04 -2.08
CA ILE A 375 18.19 -2.15 -0.61
C ILE A 375 17.23 -3.25 -0.13
N PHE A 376 16.07 -3.41 -0.79
CA PHE A 376 15.19 -4.57 -0.52
C PHE A 376 15.93 -5.91 -0.70
N ASN A 377 16.76 -6.04 -1.72
CA ASN A 377 17.55 -7.24 -1.98
C ASN A 377 18.52 -7.56 -0.81
N MET A 378 18.96 -6.56 -0.04
CA MET A 378 19.77 -6.76 1.17
C MET A 378 18.95 -7.28 2.36
N THR A 379 17.63 -7.20 2.32
CA THR A 379 16.75 -7.74 3.37
C THR A 379 16.42 -9.23 3.19
N LEU A 380 16.84 -9.83 2.09
CA LEU A 380 16.59 -11.24 1.75
C LEU A 380 17.58 -12.17 2.47
N PRO A 381 17.21 -13.45 2.73
CA PRO A 381 18.12 -14.46 3.25
C PRO A 381 19.40 -14.61 2.41
N LYS A 382 19.26 -14.62 1.09
CA LYS A 382 20.35 -14.57 0.13
C LYS A 382 20.33 -13.23 -0.58
N ILE A 383 21.30 -12.37 -0.27
CA ILE A 383 21.43 -11.06 -0.89
C ILE A 383 21.53 -11.21 -2.41
N ARG A 384 20.72 -10.46 -3.15
CA ARG A 384 20.76 -10.39 -4.61
C ARG A 384 21.61 -9.20 -5.06
N GLN A 385 22.18 -9.30 -6.26
CA GLN A 385 22.91 -8.20 -6.88
C GLN A 385 22.00 -6.98 -7.12
N SER A 386 22.60 -5.79 -7.18
CA SER A 386 21.92 -4.56 -7.58
C SER A 386 21.47 -4.60 -9.03
N GLY A 387 20.48 -3.74 -9.36
CA GLY A 387 19.97 -3.59 -10.71
C GLY A 387 18.86 -4.58 -11.10
N THR A 388 18.37 -5.41 -10.17
CA THR A 388 17.31 -6.39 -10.46
C THR A 388 16.02 -5.73 -10.94
N ASP A 389 15.73 -4.52 -10.52
CA ASP A 389 14.53 -3.80 -10.98
C ASP A 389 14.57 -3.40 -12.46
N MET A 390 15.78 -3.35 -13.02
CA MET A 390 16.01 -3.09 -14.45
C MET A 390 16.09 -4.36 -15.30
N THR A 391 16.43 -5.50 -14.68
CA THR A 391 16.71 -6.76 -15.37
C THR A 391 15.67 -7.84 -15.14
N ASP A 392 14.95 -7.80 -14.02
CA ASP A 392 13.87 -8.75 -13.75
C ASP A 392 12.75 -8.61 -14.80
N ASN A 393 12.30 -9.75 -15.31
CA ASN A 393 11.35 -9.77 -16.40
C ASN A 393 9.92 -9.52 -15.91
N LEU A 394 9.15 -8.86 -16.77
CA LEU A 394 7.71 -8.74 -16.66
C LEU A 394 7.06 -10.13 -16.53
N VAL A 395 6.17 -10.31 -15.57
CA VAL A 395 5.48 -11.59 -15.37
C VAL A 395 4.40 -11.77 -16.42
N ARG A 396 4.48 -12.88 -17.17
CA ARG A 396 3.49 -13.26 -18.16
C ARG A 396 2.93 -14.63 -17.81
N ILE A 397 1.61 -14.71 -17.71
CA ILE A 397 0.88 -15.98 -17.52
C ILE A 397 0.06 -16.22 -18.78
N GLU A 398 0.28 -17.36 -19.40
CA GLU A 398 -0.41 -17.81 -20.62
C GLU A 398 -1.78 -18.41 -20.32
#